data_07cd261ff3b59a6b0b3bb8cee00b0c47
#
_entry.id   07cd261ff3b59a6b0b3bb8cee00b0c47
#
_cell.length_a   1.000
_cell.length_b   1.000
_cell.length_c   1.000
_cell.angle_alpha   90.00
_cell.angle_beta   90.00
_cell.angle_gamma   90.00
#
_symmetry.space_group_name_H-M   'P 1'
#
loop_
_entity.id
_entity.type
_entity.pdbx_description
1 polymer ?
#
loop_
_entity_poly.entity_id
_entity_poly.type
_entity_poly.pdbx_seq_one_letter_code
_entity_poly.pdbx_strand_id
1 'polypeptide(L)'
;ADFVMLGGMLAGHNEGGGEVITKRYKTDEFKPLTKMKGTFFDDDQRVIEEKQFVQFYGMSSDAANTKHFGGLKDYRSSEGREVLVPYRGEVATTVQDLLGGLRSTCTYAGALKLKQLSKCTTFVRCTQQFNSVYAGK
;
A
#
# COMPACT_ATOMS: atom_id res chain seq x y z
N ALA A 1 -14.65 -14.66 -12.10
CA ALA A 1 -13.75 -13.64 -12.66
C ALA A 1 -12.51 -14.31 -13.27
N ASP A 2 -12.03 -13.78 -14.38
CA ASP A 2 -10.84 -14.26 -15.07
C ASP A 2 -9.62 -13.37 -14.79
N PHE A 3 -9.89 -12.11 -14.44
CA PHE A 3 -8.88 -11.10 -14.13
C PHE A 3 -9.30 -10.27 -12.94
N VAL A 4 -8.31 -9.75 -12.23
CA VAL A 4 -8.49 -8.81 -11.11
C VAL A 4 -7.67 -7.57 -11.39
N MET A 5 -8.31 -6.40 -11.34
CA MET A 5 -7.63 -5.11 -11.41
C MET A 5 -7.19 -4.69 -10.00
N LEU A 6 -5.91 -4.46 -9.82
CA LEU A 6 -5.31 -3.99 -8.58
C LEU A 6 -4.79 -2.56 -8.76
N GLY A 7 -5.01 -1.73 -7.78
CA GLY A 7 -4.53 -0.35 -7.76
C GLY A 7 -3.75 -0.07 -6.47
N GLY A 8 -4.40 0.51 -5.47
CA GLY A 8 -3.76 0.90 -4.20
C GLY A 8 -3.04 -0.23 -3.45
N MET A 9 -3.41 -1.48 -3.67
CA MET A 9 -2.70 -2.62 -3.07
C MET A 9 -1.25 -2.73 -3.53
N LEU A 10 -0.94 -2.25 -4.74
CA LEU A 10 0.41 -2.25 -5.31
C LEU A 10 1.09 -0.88 -5.23
N ALA A 11 0.46 0.09 -4.55
CA ALA A 11 1.07 1.40 -4.33
C ALA A 11 2.21 1.33 -3.30
N GLY A 12 3.18 2.22 -3.43
CA GLY A 12 4.31 2.35 -2.50
C GLY A 12 5.52 1.45 -2.83
N HIS A 13 5.51 0.74 -3.94
CA HIS A 13 6.61 -0.11 -4.36
C HIS A 13 7.57 0.59 -5.33
N ASN A 14 8.81 0.09 -5.42
CA ASN A 14 9.86 0.59 -6.31
C ASN A 14 9.41 0.65 -7.77
N GLU A 15 8.65 -0.33 -8.21
CA GLU A 15 8.15 -0.46 -9.58
C GLU A 15 6.95 0.45 -9.86
N GLY A 16 6.44 1.11 -8.82
CA GLY A 16 5.42 2.14 -8.95
C GLY A 16 6.00 3.47 -9.47
N GLY A 17 5.15 4.33 -10.02
CA GLY A 17 5.57 5.57 -10.66
C GLY A 17 5.82 6.76 -9.73
N GLY A 18 5.80 6.60 -8.42
CA GLY A 18 5.97 7.67 -7.45
C GLY A 18 7.42 7.84 -6.99
N GLU A 19 7.74 9.02 -6.48
CA GLU A 19 9.03 9.30 -5.86
C GLU A 19 9.02 8.91 -4.39
N VAL A 20 10.15 8.38 -3.89
CA VAL A 20 10.32 8.07 -2.47
C VAL A 20 10.64 9.37 -1.72
N ILE A 21 9.80 9.72 -0.78
CA ILE A 21 9.93 10.91 0.07
C ILE A 21 10.22 10.45 1.49
N THR A 22 11.33 10.91 2.06
CA THR A 22 11.67 10.65 3.47
C THR A 22 11.16 11.79 4.33
N LYS A 23 10.35 11.47 5.33
CA LYS A 23 9.86 12.42 6.35
C LYS A 23 10.43 12.06 7.71
N ARG A 24 10.78 13.11 8.48
CA ARG A 24 11.30 12.99 9.83
C ARG A 24 10.20 13.38 10.82
N TYR A 25 9.99 12.53 11.80
CA TYR A 25 9.00 12.74 12.86
C TYR A 25 9.72 12.77 14.20
N LYS A 26 9.40 13.77 15.02
CA LYS A 26 9.82 13.78 16.43
C LYS A 26 8.96 12.77 17.18
N THR A 27 9.62 11.87 17.91
CA THR A 27 8.92 10.91 18.78
C THR A 27 8.77 11.46 20.18
N ASP A 28 7.94 10.83 21.01
CA ASP A 28 7.83 11.15 22.43
C ASP A 28 8.97 10.51 23.26
N GLU A 29 9.86 9.76 22.61
CA GLU A 29 11.02 9.14 23.26
C GLU A 29 12.19 10.11 23.31
N PHE A 30 12.84 10.17 24.49
CA PHE A 30 14.03 10.98 24.70
C PHE A 30 15.31 10.14 24.52
N LYS A 31 16.43 10.86 24.33
CA LYS A 31 17.75 10.28 24.16
C LYS A 31 18.06 9.27 25.26
N PRO A 32 18.35 8.01 24.94
CA PRO A 32 18.77 7.03 25.92
C PRO A 32 20.15 7.39 26.50
N LEU A 33 20.42 7.00 27.75
CA LEU A 33 21.72 7.19 28.41
C LEU A 33 22.88 6.51 27.67
N THR A 34 22.58 5.47 26.89
CA THR A 34 23.53 4.76 26.04
C THR A 34 23.28 5.06 24.58
N LYS A 35 24.29 5.53 23.84
CA LYS A 35 24.18 5.78 22.40
C LYS A 35 23.95 4.46 21.65
N MET A 36 22.80 4.31 21.02
CA MET A 36 22.55 3.26 20.03
C MET A 36 23.03 3.72 18.65
N LYS A 37 23.78 2.86 17.95
CA LYS A 37 24.29 3.15 16.60
C LYS A 37 23.11 3.30 15.63
N GLY A 38 23.06 4.42 14.89
CA GLY A 38 22.03 4.70 13.90
C GLY A 38 20.78 5.44 14.40
N THR A 39 20.81 5.96 15.63
CA THR A 39 19.72 6.77 16.19
C THR A 39 19.96 8.25 15.93
N PHE A 40 18.97 8.95 15.39
CA PHE A 40 18.97 10.38 15.15
C PHE A 40 18.25 11.12 16.30
N PHE A 41 18.74 12.28 16.65
CA PHE A 41 18.16 13.15 17.68
C PHE A 41 17.98 14.56 17.16
N ASP A 42 17.00 15.28 17.65
CA ASP A 42 16.85 16.72 17.45
C ASP A 42 17.57 17.52 18.57
N ASP A 43 17.50 18.86 18.47
CA ASP A 43 18.10 19.75 19.45
C ASP A 43 17.50 19.58 20.87
N ASP A 44 16.25 19.14 20.96
CA ASP A 44 15.54 18.85 22.21
C ASP A 44 15.87 17.44 22.78
N GLN A 45 16.82 16.72 22.17
CA GLN A 45 17.24 15.36 22.54
C GLN A 45 16.12 14.31 22.36
N ARG A 46 15.12 14.57 21.55
CA ARG A 46 14.10 13.59 21.17
C ARG A 46 14.62 12.69 20.06
N VAL A 47 14.18 11.44 20.10
CA VAL A 47 14.45 10.49 19.02
C VAL A 47 13.69 10.93 17.77
N ILE A 48 14.40 10.99 16.62
CA ILE A 48 13.80 11.27 15.33
C ILE A 48 13.60 9.95 14.59
N GLU A 49 12.36 9.68 14.20
CA GLU A 49 12.00 8.55 13.35
C GLU A 49 11.91 9.01 11.91
N GLU A 50 12.67 8.36 11.02
CA GLU A 50 12.57 8.57 9.59
C GLU A 50 11.60 7.57 8.98
N LYS A 51 10.57 8.07 8.29
CA LYS A 51 9.61 7.24 7.55
C LYS A 51 9.66 7.59 6.07
N GLN A 52 9.69 6.56 5.25
CA GLN A 52 9.66 6.70 3.81
C GLN A 52 8.25 6.51 3.27
N PHE A 53 7.87 7.36 2.34
CA PHE A 53 6.57 7.37 1.67
C PHE A 53 6.78 7.47 0.17
N VAL A 54 5.77 7.04 -0.57
CA VAL A 54 5.69 7.23 -2.02
C VAL A 54 4.42 7.99 -2.34
N GLN A 55 4.50 8.96 -3.24
CA GLN A 55 3.32 9.65 -3.74
C GLN A 55 2.53 8.70 -4.65
N PHE A 56 1.32 8.39 -4.24
CA PHE A 56 0.36 7.62 -5.01
C PHE A 56 -0.72 8.54 -5.57
N TYR A 57 -1.01 8.40 -6.86
CA TYR A 57 -2.02 9.19 -7.55
C TYR A 57 -2.77 8.35 -8.58
N GLY A 58 -4.07 8.60 -8.73
CA GLY A 58 -4.87 8.00 -9.80
C GLY A 58 -4.59 8.66 -11.16
N MET A 59 -4.82 7.94 -12.26
CA MET A 59 -4.59 8.45 -13.62
C MET A 59 -5.44 9.67 -13.99
N SER A 60 -6.54 9.92 -13.26
CA SER A 60 -7.40 11.11 -13.43
C SER A 60 -7.02 12.27 -12.51
N SER A 61 -5.94 12.17 -11.73
CA SER A 61 -5.45 13.24 -10.85
C SER A 61 -4.67 14.30 -11.62
N ASP A 62 -4.56 15.50 -11.05
CA ASP A 62 -3.73 16.58 -11.62
C ASP A 62 -2.28 16.17 -11.71
N ALA A 63 -1.75 15.46 -10.71
CA ALA A 63 -0.37 14.96 -10.72
C ALA A 63 -0.12 14.02 -11.90
N ALA A 64 -1.04 13.08 -12.18
CA ALA A 64 -0.93 12.18 -13.32
C ALA A 64 -1.02 12.92 -14.65
N ASN A 65 -1.97 13.84 -14.78
CA ASN A 65 -2.15 14.62 -16.00
C ASN A 65 -0.93 15.52 -16.29
N THR A 66 -0.37 16.17 -15.28
CA THR A 66 0.83 16.98 -15.42
C THR A 66 2.05 16.14 -15.83
N LYS A 67 2.25 14.98 -15.17
CA LYS A 67 3.41 14.12 -15.40
C LYS A 67 3.38 13.39 -16.75
N HIS A 68 2.20 12.94 -17.20
CA HIS A 68 2.08 12.07 -18.36
C HIS A 68 1.46 12.72 -19.60
N PHE A 69 0.69 13.80 -19.42
CA PHE A 69 -0.09 14.41 -20.49
C PHE A 69 0.13 15.94 -20.64
N GLY A 70 1.04 16.51 -19.87
CA GLY A 70 1.34 17.95 -19.93
C GLY A 70 0.28 18.87 -19.30
N GLY A 71 -0.62 18.33 -18.51
CA GLY A 71 -1.67 19.03 -17.78
C GLY A 71 -3.06 18.50 -18.00
N LEU A 72 -4.01 18.97 -17.21
CA LEU A 72 -5.43 18.63 -17.34
C LEU A 72 -6.03 19.42 -18.52
N LYS A 73 -6.77 18.72 -19.40
CA LYS A 73 -7.49 19.39 -20.49
C LYS A 73 -8.74 20.11 -19.94
N ASP A 74 -9.09 21.25 -20.53
CA ASP A 74 -10.16 22.16 -20.07
C ASP A 74 -11.53 21.49 -19.86
N TYR A 75 -11.80 20.39 -20.57
CA TYR A 75 -13.06 19.65 -20.46
C TYR A 75 -13.06 18.51 -19.43
N ARG A 76 -11.94 18.32 -18.69
CA ARG A 76 -11.81 17.28 -17.66
C ARG A 76 -11.65 17.91 -16.29
N SER A 77 -12.29 17.31 -15.28
CA SER A 77 -12.03 17.62 -13.88
C SER A 77 -11.07 16.58 -13.27
N SER A 78 -10.29 17.04 -12.28
CA SER A 78 -9.43 16.16 -11.51
C SER A 78 -10.28 15.33 -10.55
N GLU A 79 -10.39 14.05 -10.82
CA GLU A 79 -11.15 13.11 -9.98
C GLU A 79 -10.24 12.16 -9.20
N GLY A 80 -8.94 12.16 -9.53
CA GLY A 80 -7.95 11.27 -8.93
C GLY A 80 -7.50 11.72 -7.56
N ARG A 81 -7.45 10.78 -6.62
CA ARG A 81 -6.92 11.01 -5.28
C ARG A 81 -5.39 11.00 -5.31
N GLU A 82 -4.78 11.98 -4.63
CA GLU A 82 -3.35 12.04 -4.36
C GLU A 82 -3.11 11.80 -2.87
N VAL A 83 -2.30 10.81 -2.54
CA VAL A 83 -1.97 10.49 -1.15
C VAL A 83 -0.52 10.02 -1.04
N LEU A 84 0.06 10.24 0.13
CA LEU A 84 1.31 9.59 0.50
C LEU A 84 1.01 8.22 1.10
N VAL A 85 1.60 7.18 0.52
CA VAL A 85 1.51 5.82 1.04
C VAL A 85 2.87 5.38 1.59
N PRO A 86 2.93 4.53 2.61
CA PRO A 86 4.19 4.02 3.12
C PRO A 86 5.00 3.34 2.02
N TYR A 87 6.31 3.58 2.00
CA TYR A 87 7.22 2.87 1.10
C TYR A 87 7.31 1.39 1.51
N ARG A 88 7.20 0.50 0.53
CA ARG A 88 7.07 -0.94 0.73
C ARG A 88 8.18 -1.77 0.09
N GLY A 89 9.16 -1.13 -0.53
CA GLY A 89 10.25 -1.82 -1.23
C GLY A 89 9.81 -2.46 -2.54
N GLU A 90 10.32 -3.65 -2.82
CA GLU A 90 10.03 -4.39 -4.06
C GLU A 90 8.61 -4.98 -4.07
N VAL A 91 7.93 -4.90 -5.21
CA VAL A 91 6.56 -5.45 -5.39
C VAL A 91 6.52 -6.97 -5.25
N ALA A 92 7.64 -7.65 -5.49
CA ALA A 92 7.73 -9.11 -5.42
C ALA A 92 7.24 -9.67 -4.08
N THR A 93 7.57 -9.02 -2.97
CA THR A 93 7.12 -9.44 -1.63
C THR A 93 5.60 -9.40 -1.49
N THR A 94 4.97 -8.31 -1.93
CA THR A 94 3.51 -8.18 -1.91
C THR A 94 2.82 -9.18 -2.85
N VAL A 95 3.39 -9.43 -4.02
CA VAL A 95 2.87 -10.43 -4.95
C VAL A 95 2.96 -11.83 -4.37
N GLN A 96 4.08 -12.18 -3.71
CA GLN A 96 4.23 -13.46 -3.04
C GLN A 96 3.19 -13.66 -1.93
N ASP A 97 2.91 -12.63 -1.14
CA ASP A 97 1.88 -12.66 -0.10
C ASP A 97 0.48 -12.87 -0.69
N LEU A 98 0.11 -12.13 -1.73
CA LEU A 98 -1.15 -12.29 -2.44
C LEU A 98 -1.31 -13.71 -3.02
N LEU A 99 -0.26 -14.23 -3.65
CA LEU A 99 -0.27 -15.58 -4.20
C LEU A 99 -0.32 -16.65 -3.10
N GLY A 100 0.32 -16.39 -1.96
CA GLY A 100 0.25 -17.23 -0.77
C GLY A 100 -1.18 -17.33 -0.24
N GLY A 101 -1.87 -16.20 -0.09
CA GLY A 101 -3.28 -16.15 0.30
C GLY A 101 -4.18 -16.90 -0.67
N LEU A 102 -3.93 -16.78 -1.97
CA LEU A 102 -4.68 -17.49 -3.00
C LEU A 102 -4.48 -19.02 -2.91
N ARG A 103 -3.23 -19.49 -2.69
CA ARG A 103 -2.94 -20.92 -2.46
C ARG A 103 -3.65 -21.44 -1.21
N SER A 104 -3.61 -20.69 -0.12
CA SER A 104 -4.32 -21.06 1.13
C SER A 104 -5.82 -21.15 0.89
N THR A 105 -6.41 -20.23 0.15
CA THR A 105 -7.83 -20.27 -0.22
C THR A 105 -8.17 -21.53 -1.01
N CYS A 106 -7.34 -21.92 -1.96
CA CYS A 106 -7.51 -23.18 -2.69
C CYS A 106 -7.50 -24.40 -1.76
N THR A 107 -6.58 -24.42 -0.79
CA THR A 107 -6.48 -25.48 0.21
C THR A 107 -7.75 -25.56 1.07
N TYR A 108 -8.22 -24.43 1.59
CA TYR A 108 -9.44 -24.40 2.41
C TYR A 108 -10.70 -24.81 1.64
N ALA A 109 -10.78 -24.46 0.35
CA ALA A 109 -11.91 -24.82 -0.51
C ALA A 109 -11.80 -26.25 -1.07
N GLY A 110 -10.68 -26.95 -0.91
CA GLY A 110 -10.44 -28.27 -1.52
C GLY A 110 -10.21 -28.22 -3.03
N ALA A 111 -9.77 -27.07 -3.56
CA ALA A 111 -9.48 -26.90 -4.99
C ALA A 111 -8.04 -27.30 -5.29
N LEU A 112 -7.82 -28.27 -6.18
CA LEU A 112 -6.50 -28.71 -6.62
C LEU A 112 -5.87 -27.75 -7.66
N LYS A 113 -6.69 -26.98 -8.35
CA LYS A 113 -6.28 -25.99 -9.36
C LYS A 113 -7.10 -24.71 -9.20
N LEU A 114 -6.50 -23.56 -9.48
CA LEU A 114 -7.16 -22.26 -9.41
C LEU A 114 -8.48 -22.23 -10.21
N LYS A 115 -8.51 -22.84 -11.38
CA LYS A 115 -9.71 -22.95 -12.24
C LYS A 115 -10.89 -23.66 -11.55
N GLN A 116 -10.64 -24.46 -10.52
CA GLN A 116 -11.67 -25.20 -9.78
C GLN A 116 -12.20 -24.40 -8.57
N LEU A 117 -11.50 -23.33 -8.15
CA LEU A 117 -11.78 -22.62 -6.91
C LEU A 117 -13.25 -22.18 -6.81
N SER A 118 -13.78 -21.53 -7.83
CA SER A 118 -15.17 -21.07 -7.83
C SER A 118 -16.20 -22.20 -7.81
N LYS A 119 -15.84 -23.38 -8.31
CA LYS A 119 -16.69 -24.58 -8.31
C LYS A 119 -16.67 -25.32 -6.97
N CYS A 120 -15.57 -25.19 -6.22
CA CYS A 120 -15.39 -25.83 -4.91
C CYS A 120 -15.90 -24.95 -3.76
N THR A 121 -16.30 -23.70 -4.01
CA THR A 121 -16.75 -22.73 -3.01
C THR A 121 -18.25 -22.50 -3.09
N THR A 122 -18.86 -22.22 -1.94
CA THR A 122 -20.23 -21.73 -1.83
C THR A 122 -20.21 -20.25 -1.52
N PHE A 123 -20.87 -19.44 -2.35
CA PHE A 123 -20.96 -17.99 -2.15
C PHE A 123 -22.23 -17.67 -1.34
N VAL A 124 -22.03 -16.94 -0.26
CA VAL A 124 -23.12 -16.53 0.64
C VAL A 124 -23.27 -15.01 0.55
N ARG A 125 -24.49 -14.52 0.33
CA ARG A 125 -24.81 -13.10 0.40
C ARG A 125 -24.89 -12.68 1.86
N CYS A 126 -24.04 -11.73 2.25
CA CYS A 126 -24.04 -11.16 3.60
C CYS A 126 -24.37 -9.66 3.55
N THR A 127 -24.88 -9.12 4.66
CA THR A 127 -24.90 -7.68 4.88
C THR A 127 -23.47 -7.19 5.07
N GLN A 128 -23.22 -5.90 4.77
CA GLN A 128 -21.90 -5.31 4.98
C GLN A 128 -21.55 -5.37 6.47
N GLN A 129 -20.44 -6.03 6.77
CA GLN A 129 -19.93 -6.20 8.13
C GLN A 129 -18.51 -5.65 8.22
N PHE A 130 -18.24 -4.93 9.30
CA PHE A 130 -16.89 -4.51 9.64
C PHE A 130 -16.19 -5.62 10.42
N ASN A 131 -15.07 -6.12 9.89
CA ASN A 131 -14.25 -7.10 10.58
C ASN A 131 -13.09 -6.41 11.30
N SER A 132 -13.21 -6.22 12.61
CA SER A 132 -12.21 -5.57 13.45
C SER A 132 -10.87 -6.30 13.52
N VAL A 133 -10.83 -7.59 13.20
CA VAL A 133 -9.58 -8.38 13.15
C VAL A 133 -8.61 -7.85 12.10
N TYR A 134 -9.14 -7.28 11.02
CA TYR A 134 -8.34 -6.68 9.93
C TYR A 134 -8.29 -5.16 9.98
N ALA A 135 -8.92 -4.53 10.96
CA ALA A 135 -8.71 -3.11 11.22
C ALA A 135 -7.27 -2.94 11.69
N GLY A 136 -6.47 -2.20 10.93
CA GLY A 136 -5.07 -1.99 11.27
C GLY A 136 -4.89 -1.47 12.69
N LYS A 137 -3.83 -1.95 13.33
CA LYS A 137 -3.36 -1.44 14.62
C LYS A 137 -2.73 -0.07 14.42
#